data_fabf0d76e3e4939326d9284654853d68
#
_entry.id   fabf0d76e3e4939326d9284654853d68
#
_cell.length_a   1.000
_cell.length_b   1.000
_cell.length_c   1.000
_cell.angle_alpha   90.00
_cell.angle_beta   90.00
_cell.angle_gamma   90.00
#
_symmetry.space_group_name_H-M   'P 1'
#
loop_
_entity.id
_entity.type
_entity.pdbx_description
1 polymer ?
#
loop_
_entity_poly.entity_id
_entity_poly.type
_entity_poly.pdbx_seq_one_letter_code
_entity_poly.pdbx_strand_id
1 'polypeptide(L)'
;MRYLFLLLLLTFSTTSSSVENVHSFIPGSMEKILSAREGKPFILVFWNLDCQYCPTELKMLSKLKLKYTDRLDVILVATDTLDDAPQLISRVKSYGIHAAEQWVFASSVSERLRFEVDKRWYGEVPRTHFYDLEHKRIVKTGLVDQKFVENWLDRNNELVLKRH
;
A
#
# COMPACT_ATOMS: atom_id res chain seq x y z
N MET A 1 17.14 16.84 -62.03
CA MET A 1 17.70 16.16 -60.86
C MET A 1 17.05 16.75 -59.61
N ARG A 2 16.05 16.03 -59.04
CA ARG A 2 15.30 16.46 -57.84
C ARG A 2 15.73 15.55 -56.69
N TYR A 3 16.45 16.12 -55.72
CA TYR A 3 16.87 15.42 -54.52
C TYR A 3 15.69 15.40 -53.55
N LEU A 4 15.13 14.19 -53.32
CA LEU A 4 14.10 13.90 -52.34
C LEU A 4 14.79 13.68 -50.97
N PHE A 5 14.76 14.68 -50.09
CA PHE A 5 15.27 14.58 -48.71
C PHE A 5 14.20 13.85 -47.88
N LEU A 6 14.47 12.57 -47.58
CA LEU A 6 13.66 11.76 -46.67
C LEU A 6 14.04 12.15 -45.22
N LEU A 7 13.21 12.96 -44.58
CA LEU A 7 13.35 13.31 -43.15
C LEU A 7 12.85 12.13 -42.31
N LEU A 8 13.78 11.33 -41.76
CA LEU A 8 13.52 10.24 -40.83
C LEU A 8 13.24 10.85 -39.46
N LEU A 9 11.96 10.99 -39.09
CA LEU A 9 11.53 11.39 -37.73
C LEU A 9 11.74 10.21 -36.77
N LEU A 10 12.87 10.23 -36.05
CA LEU A 10 13.12 9.37 -34.90
C LEU A 10 12.22 9.81 -33.74
N THR A 11 11.09 9.13 -33.56
CA THR A 11 10.26 9.28 -32.35
C THR A 11 10.97 8.64 -31.15
N PHE A 12 11.62 9.45 -30.35
CA PHE A 12 12.10 9.03 -29.03
C PHE A 12 10.90 8.78 -28.13
N SER A 13 10.53 7.51 -27.97
CA SER A 13 9.59 7.08 -26.92
C SER A 13 10.29 7.21 -25.57
N THR A 14 10.02 8.29 -24.85
CA THR A 14 10.45 8.41 -23.43
C THR A 14 9.61 7.45 -22.61
N THR A 15 10.18 6.30 -22.26
CA THR A 15 9.63 5.44 -21.21
C THR A 15 9.74 6.20 -19.89
N SER A 16 8.60 6.76 -19.44
CA SER A 16 8.49 7.33 -18.10
C SER A 16 8.61 6.18 -17.09
N SER A 17 9.81 6.02 -16.53
CA SER A 17 10.02 5.15 -15.36
C SER A 17 9.29 5.84 -14.21
N SER A 18 8.13 5.31 -13.80
CA SER A 18 7.51 5.73 -12.54
C SER A 18 8.48 5.38 -11.42
N VAL A 19 9.16 6.38 -10.89
CA VAL A 19 9.90 6.26 -9.63
C VAL A 19 8.84 5.90 -8.60
N GLU A 20 8.91 4.70 -8.03
CA GLU A 20 8.08 4.31 -6.89
C GLU A 20 8.41 5.26 -5.74
N ASN A 21 7.59 6.28 -5.55
CA ASN A 21 7.75 7.26 -4.49
C ASN A 21 7.23 6.68 -3.18
N VAL A 22 8.10 6.59 -2.19
CA VAL A 22 7.72 6.29 -0.81
C VAL A 22 7.34 7.60 -0.14
N HIS A 23 6.15 7.66 0.44
CA HIS A 23 5.65 8.83 1.17
C HIS A 23 6.15 8.84 2.62
N SER A 24 6.44 10.03 3.13
CA SER A 24 6.77 10.20 4.54
C SER A 24 5.50 10.10 5.40
N PHE A 25 5.46 9.11 6.31
CA PHE A 25 4.41 8.97 7.29
C PHE A 25 4.75 9.83 8.52
N ILE A 26 4.07 10.96 8.64
CA ILE A 26 4.23 11.99 9.68
C ILE A 26 2.90 12.21 10.40
N PRO A 27 2.83 12.98 11.51
CA PRO A 27 1.56 13.35 12.11
C PRO A 27 0.57 13.92 11.11
N GLY A 28 -0.68 13.44 11.12
CA GLY A 28 -1.73 13.77 10.14
C GLY A 28 -1.74 12.91 8.87
N SER A 29 -0.78 12.00 8.69
CA SER A 29 -0.75 11.12 7.50
C SER A 29 -1.93 10.15 7.46
N MET A 30 -2.41 9.68 8.61
CA MET A 30 -3.62 8.85 8.65
C MET A 30 -4.84 9.57 8.10
N GLU A 31 -5.04 10.83 8.46
CA GLU A 31 -6.13 11.65 7.95
C GLU A 31 -6.06 11.81 6.42
N LYS A 32 -4.84 12.04 5.87
CA LYS A 32 -4.63 12.12 4.42
C LYS A 32 -4.98 10.80 3.72
N ILE A 33 -4.55 9.66 4.27
CA ILE A 33 -4.86 8.34 3.73
C ILE A 33 -6.37 8.08 3.72
N LEU A 34 -7.07 8.39 4.81
CA LEU A 34 -8.51 8.24 4.93
C LEU A 34 -9.24 9.15 3.95
N SER A 35 -8.92 10.45 3.92
CA SER A 35 -9.58 11.43 3.03
C SER A 35 -9.41 11.07 1.54
N ALA A 36 -8.24 10.58 1.14
CA ALA A 36 -7.99 10.15 -0.23
C ALA A 36 -8.82 8.91 -0.65
N ARG A 37 -9.43 8.21 0.32
CA ARG A 37 -10.21 6.98 0.13
C ARG A 37 -11.62 7.07 0.65
N GLU A 38 -12.17 8.26 0.74
CA GLU A 38 -13.55 8.44 1.17
C GLU A 38 -14.52 7.62 0.29
N GLY A 39 -15.36 6.81 0.94
CA GLY A 39 -16.32 5.94 0.27
C GLY A 39 -15.68 4.73 -0.44
N LYS A 40 -14.40 4.42 -0.19
CA LYS A 40 -13.70 3.26 -0.78
C LYS A 40 -13.14 2.36 0.30
N PRO A 41 -13.35 1.03 0.20
CA PRO A 41 -12.72 0.10 1.13
C PRO A 41 -11.24 -0.07 0.78
N PHE A 42 -10.39 -0.22 1.80
CA PHE A 42 -8.95 -0.44 1.61
C PHE A 42 -8.34 -1.20 2.77
N ILE A 43 -7.16 -1.78 2.53
CA ILE A 43 -6.35 -2.47 3.53
C ILE A 43 -5.07 -1.66 3.78
N LEU A 44 -4.79 -1.37 5.05
CA LEU A 44 -3.58 -0.69 5.50
C LEU A 44 -2.74 -1.66 6.32
N VAL A 45 -1.50 -1.90 5.89
CA VAL A 45 -0.58 -2.86 6.51
C VAL A 45 0.62 -2.14 7.10
N PHE A 46 0.80 -2.26 8.41
CA PHE A 46 2.03 -1.85 9.08
C PHE A 46 2.99 -3.04 9.14
N TRP A 47 4.24 -2.80 8.74
CA TRP A 47 5.27 -3.82 8.62
C TRP A 47 6.66 -3.22 8.84
N ASN A 48 7.72 -4.03 8.93
CA ASN A 48 9.10 -3.58 8.90
C ASN A 48 10.05 -4.64 8.30
N LEU A 49 11.31 -4.26 8.12
CA LEU A 49 12.33 -5.12 7.52
C LEU A 49 12.67 -6.34 8.37
N ASP A 50 12.63 -6.21 9.70
CA ASP A 50 12.98 -7.26 10.66
C ASP A 50 11.80 -8.16 11.03
N CYS A 51 10.63 -7.90 10.47
CA CYS A 51 9.42 -8.64 10.76
C CYS A 51 9.44 -10.04 10.12
N GLN A 52 9.53 -11.07 10.91
CA GLN A 52 9.60 -12.46 10.46
C GLN A 52 8.36 -12.91 9.65
N TYR A 53 7.16 -12.44 10.01
CA TYR A 53 5.89 -12.87 9.42
C TYR A 53 5.39 -11.96 8.31
N CYS A 54 5.89 -10.72 8.21
CA CYS A 54 5.47 -9.77 7.19
C CYS A 54 5.66 -10.26 5.75
N PRO A 55 6.76 -10.96 5.38
CA PRO A 55 6.90 -11.50 4.03
C PRO A 55 5.79 -12.45 3.61
N THR A 56 5.27 -13.26 4.55
CA THR A 56 4.18 -14.21 4.27
C THR A 56 2.89 -13.48 3.96
N GLU A 57 2.54 -12.49 4.77
CA GLU A 57 1.33 -11.68 4.58
C GLU A 57 1.40 -10.84 3.31
N LEU A 58 2.51 -10.14 3.10
CA LEU A 58 2.69 -9.29 1.92
C LEU A 58 2.65 -10.09 0.61
N LYS A 59 3.24 -11.28 0.56
CA LYS A 59 3.14 -12.18 -0.60
C LYS A 59 1.73 -12.69 -0.82
N MET A 60 0.97 -12.97 0.23
CA MET A 60 -0.44 -13.35 0.15
C MET A 60 -1.27 -12.19 -0.42
N LEU A 61 -1.11 -10.97 0.10
CA LEU A 61 -1.80 -9.78 -0.41
C LEU A 61 -1.42 -9.46 -1.86
N SER A 62 -0.16 -9.68 -2.25
CA SER A 62 0.28 -9.56 -3.65
C SER A 62 -0.53 -10.46 -4.59
N LYS A 63 -0.68 -11.74 -4.24
CA LYS A 63 -1.49 -12.68 -5.03
C LYS A 63 -2.95 -12.27 -5.12
N LEU A 64 -3.52 -11.80 -4.01
CA LEU A 64 -4.89 -11.29 -3.99
C LEU A 64 -5.05 -10.01 -4.82
N LYS A 65 -4.08 -9.10 -4.78
CA LYS A 65 -4.10 -7.89 -5.61
C LYS A 65 -4.08 -8.21 -7.11
N LEU A 66 -3.32 -9.22 -7.53
CA LEU A 66 -3.36 -9.73 -8.91
C LEU A 66 -4.72 -10.35 -9.27
N LYS A 67 -5.35 -11.09 -8.34
CA LYS A 67 -6.65 -11.74 -8.54
C LYS A 67 -7.80 -10.73 -8.59
N TYR A 68 -7.78 -9.73 -7.71
CA TYR A 68 -8.89 -8.77 -7.52
C TYR A 68 -8.64 -7.42 -8.21
N THR A 69 -7.43 -7.17 -8.71
CA THR A 69 -7.04 -5.95 -9.45
C THR A 69 -7.48 -4.66 -8.75
N ASP A 70 -8.32 -3.85 -9.38
CA ASP A 70 -8.78 -2.55 -8.88
C ASP A 70 -9.77 -2.64 -7.70
N ARG A 71 -10.26 -3.86 -7.39
CA ARG A 71 -11.15 -4.09 -6.25
C ARG A 71 -10.44 -4.24 -4.91
N LEU A 72 -9.10 -4.36 -4.94
CA LEU A 72 -8.26 -4.46 -3.74
C LEU A 72 -7.27 -3.31 -3.70
N ASP A 73 -7.54 -2.31 -2.88
CA ASP A 73 -6.57 -1.25 -2.56
C ASP A 73 -5.77 -1.63 -1.32
N VAL A 74 -4.45 -1.65 -1.45
CA VAL A 74 -3.51 -1.99 -0.37
C VAL A 74 -2.51 -0.86 -0.22
N ILE A 75 -2.36 -0.40 1.02
CA ILE A 75 -1.37 0.60 1.43
C ILE A 75 -0.39 -0.06 2.38
N LEU A 76 0.88 0.15 2.16
CA LEU A 76 1.95 -0.34 3.01
C LEU A 76 2.57 0.81 3.79
N VAL A 77 2.66 0.67 5.10
CA VAL A 77 3.34 1.63 5.98
C VAL A 77 4.46 0.90 6.70
N ALA A 78 5.70 1.19 6.33
CA ALA A 78 6.87 0.69 7.05
C ALA A 78 7.09 1.48 8.34
N THR A 79 7.40 0.77 9.42
CA THR A 79 7.75 1.39 10.72
C THR A 79 9.25 1.60 10.88
N ASP A 80 10.03 1.30 9.83
CA ASP A 80 11.44 1.64 9.68
C ASP A 80 11.63 3.15 9.50
N THR A 81 12.83 3.59 9.19
CA THR A 81 13.16 5.01 8.97
C THR A 81 13.20 5.37 7.49
N LEU A 82 13.23 6.67 7.17
CA LEU A 82 13.40 7.15 5.79
C LEU A 82 14.72 6.70 5.15
N ASP A 83 15.75 6.50 5.95
CA ASP A 83 17.06 6.05 5.45
C ASP A 83 16.98 4.62 4.89
N ASP A 84 16.00 3.83 5.34
CA ASP A 84 15.76 2.46 4.90
C ASP A 84 14.92 2.39 3.60
N ALA A 85 14.41 3.53 3.09
CA ALA A 85 13.49 3.56 1.95
C ALA A 85 13.97 2.78 0.71
N PRO A 86 15.26 2.83 0.29
CA PRO A 86 15.72 2.04 -0.85
C PRO A 86 15.59 0.53 -0.61
N GLN A 87 15.89 0.06 0.63
CA GLN A 87 15.78 -1.35 1.00
C GLN A 87 14.31 -1.78 1.11
N LEU A 88 13.43 -0.92 1.65
CA LEU A 88 12.00 -1.15 1.73
C LEU A 88 11.37 -1.33 0.34
N ILE A 89 11.65 -0.43 -0.60
CA ILE A 89 11.21 -0.53 -2.00
C ILE A 89 11.65 -1.85 -2.62
N SER A 90 12.93 -2.17 -2.50
CA SER A 90 13.50 -3.42 -3.03
C SER A 90 12.81 -4.65 -2.44
N ARG A 91 12.54 -4.63 -1.14
CA ARG A 91 11.89 -5.71 -0.40
C ARG A 91 10.44 -5.91 -0.83
N VAL A 92 9.65 -4.85 -0.90
CA VAL A 92 8.25 -4.88 -1.38
C VAL A 92 8.18 -5.42 -2.81
N LYS A 93 9.09 -4.97 -3.67
CA LYS A 93 9.21 -5.45 -5.05
C LYS A 93 9.50 -6.95 -5.12
N SER A 94 10.38 -7.45 -4.25
CA SER A 94 10.70 -8.90 -4.16
C SER A 94 9.51 -9.75 -3.68
N TYR A 95 8.54 -9.16 -3.01
CA TYR A 95 7.30 -9.82 -2.60
C TYR A 95 6.22 -9.81 -3.70
N GLY A 96 6.48 -9.11 -4.82
CA GLY A 96 5.59 -9.03 -5.96
C GLY A 96 4.41 -8.06 -5.77
N ILE A 97 4.42 -7.22 -4.73
CA ILE A 97 3.41 -6.19 -4.56
C ILE A 97 3.77 -5.00 -5.46
N HIS A 98 3.17 -4.96 -6.64
CA HIS A 98 3.28 -3.85 -7.57
C HIS A 98 2.12 -2.87 -7.36
N ALA A 99 2.38 -1.58 -7.58
CA ALA A 99 1.39 -0.50 -7.50
C ALA A 99 0.64 -0.37 -6.14
N ALA A 100 1.22 -0.83 -5.04
CA ALA A 100 0.76 -0.47 -3.71
C ALA A 100 1.35 0.88 -3.32
N GLU A 101 0.54 1.75 -2.72
CA GLU A 101 1.01 3.01 -2.15
C GLU A 101 1.89 2.70 -0.93
N GLN A 102 3.08 3.26 -0.88
CA GLN A 102 4.07 2.98 0.15
C GLN A 102 4.36 4.22 0.99
N TRP A 103 4.36 4.02 2.29
CA TRP A 103 4.71 5.03 3.29
C TRP A 103 5.79 4.48 4.21
N VAL A 104 6.60 5.37 4.80
CA VAL A 104 7.59 5.03 5.81
C VAL A 104 7.53 6.05 6.94
N PHE A 105 7.69 5.59 8.17
CA PHE A 105 7.73 6.47 9.34
C PHE A 105 8.85 7.52 9.19
N ALA A 106 8.47 8.78 9.32
CA ALA A 106 9.36 9.93 9.13
C ALA A 106 9.28 10.88 10.33
N SER A 107 9.38 10.33 11.55
CA SER A 107 9.40 11.10 12.78
C SER A 107 10.48 10.54 13.71
N SER A 108 11.17 11.42 14.40
CA SER A 108 12.12 11.05 15.47
C SER A 108 11.45 10.34 16.66
N VAL A 109 10.12 10.41 16.76
CA VAL A 109 9.32 9.80 17.82
C VAL A 109 8.28 8.87 17.21
N SER A 110 8.68 7.65 16.88
CA SER A 110 7.81 6.63 16.25
C SER A 110 6.61 6.24 17.13
N GLU A 111 6.75 6.31 18.47
CA GLU A 111 5.66 6.08 19.43
C GLU A 111 4.48 7.03 19.18
N ARG A 112 4.75 8.29 18.86
CA ARG A 112 3.71 9.28 18.58
C ARG A 112 2.90 8.89 17.35
N LEU A 113 3.56 8.41 16.29
CA LEU A 113 2.90 7.95 15.08
C LEU A 113 2.04 6.71 15.35
N ARG A 114 2.57 5.74 16.11
CA ARG A 114 1.79 4.57 16.52
C ARG A 114 0.56 4.94 17.35
N PHE A 115 0.71 5.87 18.31
CA PHE A 115 -0.38 6.34 19.14
C PHE A 115 -1.48 7.06 18.32
N GLU A 116 -1.10 7.81 17.27
CA GLU A 116 -2.06 8.44 16.35
C GLU A 116 -2.86 7.40 15.57
N VAL A 117 -2.21 6.32 15.14
CA VAL A 117 -2.86 5.21 14.43
C VAL A 117 -3.81 4.43 15.35
N ASP A 118 -3.33 4.04 16.51
CA ASP A 118 -4.09 3.33 17.53
C ASP A 118 -3.41 3.47 18.89
N LYS A 119 -4.10 4.06 19.86
CA LYS A 119 -3.59 4.29 21.24
C LYS A 119 -3.16 3.01 21.96
N ARG A 120 -3.61 1.84 21.49
CA ARG A 120 -3.30 0.53 22.06
C ARG A 120 -2.26 -0.25 21.26
N TRP A 121 -1.61 0.40 20.28
CA TRP A 121 -0.59 -0.25 19.47
C TRP A 121 0.81 0.04 20.02
N TYR A 122 1.49 -1.02 20.45
CA TYR A 122 2.85 -0.94 20.99
C TYR A 122 3.95 -1.23 19.97
N GLY A 123 3.59 -1.44 18.68
CA GLY A 123 4.54 -1.63 17.58
C GLY A 123 4.57 -3.05 17.01
N GLU A 124 3.67 -3.93 17.43
CA GLU A 124 3.58 -5.29 16.88
C GLU A 124 3.26 -5.25 15.39
N VAL A 125 4.02 -6.02 14.60
CA VAL A 125 3.87 -6.18 13.16
C VAL A 125 3.93 -7.66 12.77
N PRO A 126 3.26 -8.10 11.66
CA PRO A 126 2.38 -7.30 10.84
C PRO A 126 1.13 -6.87 11.60
N ARG A 127 0.67 -5.66 11.33
CA ARG A 127 -0.62 -5.17 11.85
C ARG A 127 -1.43 -4.63 10.70
N THR A 128 -2.59 -5.22 10.48
CA THR A 128 -3.42 -4.95 9.31
C THR A 128 -4.76 -4.36 9.71
N HIS A 129 -5.06 -3.22 9.15
CA HIS A 129 -6.32 -2.52 9.31
C HIS A 129 -7.16 -2.65 8.04
N PHE A 130 -8.38 -3.12 8.20
CA PHE A 130 -9.38 -3.24 7.14
C PHE A 130 -10.40 -2.13 7.30
N TYR A 131 -10.45 -1.19 6.37
CA TYR A 131 -11.39 -0.08 6.37
C TYR A 131 -12.49 -0.32 5.35
N ASP A 132 -13.75 -0.37 5.81
CA ASP A 132 -14.92 -0.46 4.92
C ASP A 132 -15.26 0.90 4.26
N LEU A 133 -16.38 0.95 3.53
CA LEU A 133 -16.87 2.14 2.83
C LEU A 133 -17.16 3.33 3.76
N GLU A 134 -17.50 3.10 5.01
CA GLU A 134 -17.72 4.11 6.04
C GLU A 134 -16.48 4.33 6.92
N HIS A 135 -15.33 3.75 6.53
CA HIS A 135 -14.09 3.75 7.31
C HIS A 135 -14.22 3.12 8.71
N LYS A 136 -15.23 2.26 8.92
CA LYS A 136 -15.23 1.38 10.10
C LYS A 136 -14.06 0.41 9.99
N ARG A 137 -13.33 0.27 11.08
CA ARG A 137 -12.05 -0.42 11.08
C ARG A 137 -12.12 -1.77 11.79
N ILE A 138 -11.64 -2.82 11.11
CA ILE A 138 -11.26 -4.10 11.73
C ILE A 138 -9.75 -4.14 11.82
N VAL A 139 -9.19 -4.49 12.97
CA VAL A 139 -7.74 -4.60 13.19
C VAL A 139 -7.35 -6.04 13.44
N LYS A 140 -6.29 -6.48 12.77
CA LYS A 140 -5.63 -7.77 12.98
C LYS A 140 -4.16 -7.54 13.30
N THR A 141 -3.65 -8.25 14.30
CA THR A 141 -2.22 -8.28 14.65
C THR A 141 -1.71 -9.70 14.44
N GLY A 142 -0.54 -9.83 13.82
CA GLY A 142 -0.02 -11.09 13.31
C GLY A 142 -0.58 -11.45 11.93
N LEU A 143 -0.28 -12.66 11.45
CA LEU A 143 -0.70 -13.12 10.12
C LEU A 143 -2.23 -13.13 9.98
N VAL A 144 -2.69 -12.58 8.86
CA VAL A 144 -4.09 -12.61 8.48
C VAL A 144 -4.37 -13.83 7.59
N ASP A 145 -5.45 -14.52 7.87
CA ASP A 145 -5.91 -15.63 7.04
C ASP A 145 -6.43 -15.13 5.69
N GLN A 146 -6.01 -15.77 4.59
CA GLN A 146 -6.39 -15.40 3.23
C GLN A 146 -7.92 -15.41 3.04
N LYS A 147 -8.60 -16.40 3.58
CA LYS A 147 -10.06 -16.53 3.45
C LYS A 147 -10.79 -15.38 4.16
N PHE A 148 -10.21 -14.90 5.28
CA PHE A 148 -10.73 -13.69 5.93
C PHE A 148 -10.67 -12.48 4.99
N VAL A 149 -9.53 -12.26 4.31
CA VAL A 149 -9.35 -11.16 3.36
C VAL A 149 -10.35 -11.28 2.20
N GLU A 150 -10.48 -12.46 1.61
CA GLU A 150 -11.41 -12.71 0.50
C GLU A 150 -12.87 -12.46 0.93
N ASN A 151 -13.30 -12.98 2.06
CA ASN A 151 -14.65 -12.75 2.59
C ASN A 151 -14.93 -11.27 2.90
N TRP A 152 -13.91 -10.54 3.38
CA TRP A 152 -14.03 -9.12 3.64
C TRP A 152 -14.16 -8.33 2.33
N LEU A 153 -13.36 -8.68 1.30
CA LEU A 153 -13.43 -8.08 -0.03
C LEU A 153 -14.78 -8.29 -0.69
N ASP A 154 -15.29 -9.52 -0.68
CA ASP A 154 -16.56 -9.85 -1.34
C ASP A 154 -17.72 -9.05 -0.74
N ARG A 155 -17.79 -8.95 0.60
CA ARG A 155 -18.82 -8.13 1.29
C ARG A 155 -18.73 -6.65 0.92
N ASN A 156 -17.53 -6.07 0.87
CA ASN A 156 -17.35 -4.66 0.58
C ASN A 156 -17.58 -4.36 -0.91
N ASN A 157 -17.18 -5.25 -1.82
CA ASN A 157 -17.44 -5.09 -3.24
C ASN A 157 -18.94 -5.16 -3.58
N GLU A 158 -19.71 -6.03 -2.92
CA GLU A 158 -21.17 -6.05 -3.06
C GLU A 158 -21.82 -4.74 -2.62
N LEU A 159 -21.32 -4.12 -1.55
CA LEU A 159 -21.81 -2.85 -1.05
C LEU A 159 -21.48 -1.69 -2.02
N VAL A 160 -20.30 -1.70 -2.64
CA VAL A 160 -19.92 -0.74 -3.69
C VAL A 160 -20.87 -0.83 -4.87
N LEU A 161 -21.15 -2.05 -5.36
CA LEU A 161 -22.04 -2.26 -6.51
C LEU A 161 -23.50 -1.83 -6.25
N LYS A 162 -23.97 -1.90 -5.02
CA LYS A 162 -25.34 -1.49 -4.64
C LYS A 162 -25.52 0.02 -4.50
N ARG A 163 -24.42 0.80 -4.47
CA ARG A 163 -24.46 2.28 -4.35
C ARG A 163 -24.46 3.00 -5.71
N HIS A 164 -24.17 2.26 -6.78
CA HIS A 164 -24.22 2.72 -8.17
C HIS A 164 -25.45 2.17 -8.89
#